data_2b2e72605ce48a1eb8cb982d3adf1270
#
_entry.id   2b2e72605ce48a1eb8cb982d3adf1270
#
_cell.length_a   1.000
_cell.length_b   1.000
_cell.length_c   1.000
_cell.angle_alpha   90.00
_cell.angle_beta   90.00
_cell.angle_gamma   90.00
#
_symmetry.space_group_name_H-M   'P 1'
#
loop_
_entity.id
_entity.type
_entity.pdbx_description
1 polymer ?
#
loop_
_entity_poly.entity_id
_entity_poly.type
_entity_poly.pdbx_seq_one_letter_code
_entity_poly.pdbx_strand_id
1 'polypeptide(L)'
;MAHLQVFHVDDDDDIREVTAYSLAIDPAIELRSAASGPAALEALDGGYRPDVILLDVMMPRLDGPGTLALIRQRPGHGETPVIFMTARAQTSEMDQYRALGALDVIVKPFDPMTLAKDVRALLARAR
;
A
#
# COMPACT_ATOMS: atom_id res chain seq x y z
N MET A 1 -13.21 -16.04 -4.89
CA MET A 1 -12.04 -15.19 -5.15
C MET A 1 -10.86 -15.61 -4.28
N ALA A 2 -9.66 -15.45 -4.80
CA ALA A 2 -8.47 -15.79 -4.04
C ALA A 2 -8.33 -14.92 -2.79
N HIS A 3 -7.88 -15.53 -1.71
CA HIS A 3 -7.56 -14.86 -0.47
C HIS A 3 -6.42 -13.86 -0.69
N LEU A 4 -6.53 -12.66 -0.14
CA LEU A 4 -5.56 -11.60 -0.33
C LEU A 4 -5.25 -10.90 0.98
N GLN A 5 -3.97 -10.86 1.36
CA GLN A 5 -3.53 -10.11 2.52
C GLN A 5 -3.02 -8.75 2.08
N VAL A 6 -3.70 -7.70 2.54
CA VAL A 6 -3.37 -6.31 2.23
C VAL A 6 -2.84 -5.62 3.48
N PHE A 7 -1.70 -4.97 3.33
CA PHE A 7 -1.09 -4.17 4.39
C PHE A 7 -1.22 -2.70 4.02
N HIS A 8 -1.97 -1.94 4.81
CA HIS A 8 -2.18 -0.50 4.57
C HIS A 8 -1.37 0.31 5.57
N VAL A 9 -0.54 1.22 5.07
CA VAL A 9 0.33 2.08 5.88
C VAL A 9 -0.03 3.53 5.62
N ASP A 10 -0.58 4.20 6.63
CA ASP A 10 -1.02 5.59 6.55
C ASP A 10 -1.07 6.17 7.96
N ASP A 11 -0.58 7.40 8.15
CA ASP A 11 -0.58 8.05 9.46
C ASP A 11 -1.93 8.67 9.83
N ASP A 12 -2.86 8.79 8.89
CA ASP A 12 -4.18 9.37 9.10
C ASP A 12 -5.17 8.31 9.57
N ASP A 13 -5.68 8.47 10.80
CA ASP A 13 -6.64 7.54 11.40
C ASP A 13 -7.93 7.40 10.57
N ASP A 14 -8.42 8.52 10.03
CA ASP A 14 -9.65 8.53 9.23
C ASP A 14 -9.47 7.78 7.93
N ILE A 15 -8.32 7.97 7.27
CA ILE A 15 -8.01 7.25 6.03
C ILE A 15 -7.87 5.75 6.30
N ARG A 16 -7.24 5.36 7.41
CA ARG A 16 -7.15 3.94 7.76
C ARG A 16 -8.54 3.34 7.99
N GLU A 17 -9.43 4.08 8.64
CA GLU A 17 -10.79 3.61 8.89
C GLU A 17 -11.59 3.46 7.60
N VAL A 18 -11.56 4.47 6.73
CA VAL A 18 -12.27 4.41 5.43
C VAL A 18 -11.72 3.27 4.57
N THR A 19 -10.41 3.11 4.55
CA THR A 19 -9.77 2.02 3.80
C THR A 19 -10.23 0.66 4.31
N ALA A 20 -10.33 0.49 5.63
CA ALA A 20 -10.80 -0.76 6.23
C ALA A 20 -12.24 -1.08 5.80
N TYR A 21 -13.14 -0.10 5.83
CA TYR A 21 -14.51 -0.30 5.37
C TYR A 21 -14.57 -0.64 3.88
N SER A 22 -13.76 0.07 3.09
CA SER A 22 -13.72 -0.14 1.63
C SER A 22 -13.25 -1.54 1.27
N LEU A 23 -12.17 -2.01 1.90
CA LEU A 23 -11.63 -3.34 1.60
C LEU A 23 -12.51 -4.46 2.15
N ALA A 24 -13.28 -4.20 3.20
CA ALA A 24 -14.21 -5.18 3.77
C ALA A 24 -15.37 -5.54 2.80
N ILE A 25 -15.58 -4.77 1.75
CA ILE A 25 -16.52 -5.12 0.68
C ILE A 25 -16.14 -6.44 0.02
N ASP A 26 -14.86 -6.74 -0.04
CA ASP A 26 -14.35 -8.02 -0.54
C ASP A 26 -14.05 -8.94 0.66
N PRO A 27 -14.88 -9.97 0.90
CA PRO A 27 -14.71 -10.81 2.09
C PRO A 27 -13.45 -11.69 2.06
N ALA A 28 -12.81 -11.80 0.92
CA ALA A 28 -11.55 -12.57 0.79
C ALA A 28 -10.31 -11.72 1.06
N ILE A 29 -10.46 -10.42 1.32
CA ILE A 29 -9.36 -9.56 1.72
C ILE A 29 -9.22 -9.55 3.24
N GLU A 30 -8.01 -9.88 3.73
CA GLU A 30 -7.62 -9.64 5.11
C GLU A 30 -6.77 -8.39 5.16
N LEU A 31 -7.19 -7.42 5.94
CA LEU A 31 -6.48 -6.16 6.10
C LEU A 31 -5.72 -6.12 7.41
N ARG A 32 -4.47 -5.69 7.33
CA ARG A 32 -3.70 -5.23 8.48
C ARG A 32 -3.23 -3.81 8.17
N SER A 33 -3.10 -2.96 9.17
CA SER A 33 -2.66 -1.58 8.97
C SER A 33 -1.59 -1.18 9.97
N ALA A 34 -0.81 -0.16 9.58
CA ALA A 34 0.18 0.47 10.42
C ALA A 34 0.07 1.99 10.26
N ALA A 35 0.43 2.72 11.31
CA ALA A 35 0.28 4.16 11.35
C ALA A 35 1.54 4.93 10.93
N SER A 36 2.61 4.23 10.59
CA SER A 36 3.89 4.86 10.22
C SER A 36 4.78 3.90 9.45
N GLY A 37 5.79 4.46 8.77
CA GLY A 37 6.83 3.66 8.12
C GLY A 37 7.55 2.72 9.08
N PRO A 38 8.06 3.24 10.21
CA PRO A 38 8.72 2.37 11.21
C PRO A 38 7.82 1.25 11.73
N ALA A 39 6.55 1.53 11.99
CA ALA A 39 5.62 0.49 12.44
C ALA A 39 5.41 -0.58 11.36
N ALA A 40 5.36 -0.17 10.10
CA ALA A 40 5.26 -1.11 8.99
C ALA A 40 6.50 -2.01 8.91
N LEU A 41 7.68 -1.44 9.02
CA LEU A 41 8.94 -2.20 9.00
C LEU A 41 9.02 -3.19 10.15
N GLU A 42 8.55 -2.80 11.33
CA GLU A 42 8.51 -3.67 12.50
C GLU A 42 7.61 -4.89 12.25
N ALA A 43 6.45 -4.69 11.62
CA ALA A 43 5.56 -5.79 11.28
C ALA A 43 6.21 -6.77 10.31
N LEU A 44 6.90 -6.26 9.29
CA LEU A 44 7.60 -7.09 8.31
C LEU A 44 8.77 -7.84 8.96
N ASP A 45 9.51 -7.17 9.83
CA ASP A 45 10.62 -7.79 10.57
C ASP A 45 10.12 -8.89 11.50
N GLY A 46 8.87 -8.76 12.00
CA GLY A 46 8.22 -9.77 12.82
C GLY A 46 7.66 -10.96 12.05
N GLY A 47 7.83 -11.01 10.73
CA GLY A 47 7.44 -12.14 9.90
C GLY A 47 6.14 -11.96 9.13
N TYR A 48 5.50 -10.80 9.20
CA TYR A 48 4.29 -10.55 8.42
C TYR A 48 4.63 -10.52 6.92
N ARG A 49 3.84 -11.25 6.11
CA ARG A 49 4.06 -11.35 4.66
C ARG A 49 2.79 -11.01 3.90
N PRO A 50 2.55 -9.70 3.63
CA PRO A 50 1.40 -9.30 2.83
C PRO A 50 1.58 -9.64 1.36
N ASP A 51 0.46 -9.78 0.66
CA ASP A 51 0.46 -9.94 -0.80
C ASP A 51 0.66 -8.59 -1.51
N VAL A 52 0.25 -7.51 -0.86
CA VAL A 52 0.41 -6.15 -1.37
C VAL A 52 0.45 -5.16 -0.22
N ILE A 53 1.22 -4.10 -0.38
CA ILE A 53 1.30 -2.99 0.56
C ILE A 53 0.72 -1.75 -0.09
N LEU A 54 -0.31 -1.16 0.53
CA LEU A 54 -0.83 0.16 0.16
C LEU A 54 -0.12 1.16 1.06
N LEU A 55 0.71 2.01 0.46
CA LEU A 55 1.65 2.86 1.20
C LEU A 55 1.41 4.33 0.90
N ASP A 56 1.01 5.08 1.92
CA ASP A 56 0.85 6.52 1.79
C ASP A 56 2.20 7.19 1.50
N VAL A 57 2.20 8.16 0.57
CA VAL A 57 3.42 8.89 0.19
C VAL A 57 3.81 9.91 1.25
N MET A 58 2.83 10.66 1.77
CA MET A 58 3.08 11.79 2.67
C MET A 58 2.86 11.40 4.12
N MET A 59 3.93 10.98 4.78
CA MET A 59 3.93 10.69 6.21
C MET A 59 5.05 11.45 6.89
N PRO A 60 4.86 11.88 8.15
CA PRO A 60 5.92 12.59 8.88
C PRO A 60 7.10 11.68 9.19
N ARG A 61 8.29 12.26 9.26
CA ARG A 61 9.58 11.60 9.58
C ARG A 61 10.07 10.66 8.50
N LEU A 62 9.36 9.56 8.26
CA LEU A 62 9.69 8.58 7.20
C LEU A 62 8.52 8.52 6.24
N ASP A 63 8.70 9.07 5.04
CA ASP A 63 7.65 9.10 4.01
C ASP A 63 7.51 7.75 3.28
N GLY A 64 6.58 7.70 2.31
CA GLY A 64 6.34 6.50 1.52
C GLY A 64 7.56 6.04 0.74
N PRO A 65 8.18 6.91 -0.07
CA PRO A 65 9.38 6.52 -0.81
C PRO A 65 10.53 6.03 0.08
N GLY A 66 10.76 6.71 1.20
CA GLY A 66 11.77 6.27 2.17
C GLY A 66 11.43 4.91 2.79
N THR A 67 10.17 4.69 3.11
CA THR A 67 9.70 3.40 3.63
C THR A 67 9.88 2.30 2.59
N LEU A 68 9.53 2.57 1.33
CA LEU A 68 9.70 1.59 0.25
C LEU A 68 11.16 1.17 0.12
N ALA A 69 12.09 2.11 0.15
CA ALA A 69 13.51 1.82 0.05
C ALA A 69 13.94 0.85 1.16
N LEU A 70 13.46 1.06 2.37
CA LEU A 70 13.78 0.18 3.51
C LEU A 70 13.08 -1.17 3.42
N ILE A 71 11.85 -1.21 2.91
CA ILE A 71 11.14 -2.48 2.67
C ILE A 71 11.95 -3.36 1.71
N ARG A 72 12.48 -2.77 0.64
CA ARG A 72 13.24 -3.52 -0.37
C ARG A 72 14.52 -4.15 0.18
N GLN A 73 15.04 -3.65 1.28
CA GLN A 73 16.22 -4.21 1.94
C GLN A 73 15.88 -5.37 2.89
N ARG A 74 14.60 -5.58 3.21
CA ARG A 74 14.21 -6.68 4.12
C ARG A 74 14.21 -8.01 3.39
N PRO A 75 14.76 -9.07 4.01
CA PRO A 75 14.72 -10.40 3.41
C PRO A 75 13.28 -10.83 3.08
N GLY A 76 13.06 -11.28 1.86
CA GLY A 76 11.74 -11.71 1.40
C GLY A 76 10.84 -10.60 0.89
N HIS A 77 11.26 -9.32 0.96
CA HIS A 77 10.45 -8.16 0.54
C HIS A 77 11.08 -7.35 -0.59
N GLY A 78 12.07 -7.89 -1.27
CA GLY A 78 12.68 -7.22 -2.42
C GLY A 78 11.72 -6.99 -3.57
N GLU A 79 10.67 -7.79 -3.68
CA GLU A 79 9.70 -7.70 -4.78
C GLU A 79 8.25 -7.68 -4.30
N THR A 80 8.01 -7.52 -3.01
CA THR A 80 6.64 -7.41 -2.50
C THR A 80 5.94 -6.24 -3.20
N PRO A 81 4.76 -6.47 -3.83
CA PRO A 81 4.05 -5.40 -4.53
C PRO A 81 3.71 -4.24 -3.60
N VAL A 82 4.05 -3.03 -4.00
CA VAL A 82 3.73 -1.81 -3.27
C VAL A 82 2.98 -0.87 -4.20
N ILE A 83 1.81 -0.42 -3.76
CA ILE A 83 1.01 0.59 -4.44
C ILE A 83 1.04 1.85 -3.58
N PHE A 84 1.55 2.94 -4.14
CA PHE A 84 1.52 4.21 -3.43
C PHE A 84 0.11 4.80 -3.44
N MET A 85 -0.25 5.48 -2.36
CA MET A 85 -1.48 6.26 -2.28
C MET A 85 -1.10 7.73 -2.05
N THR A 86 -1.62 8.63 -2.88
CA THR A 86 -1.24 10.04 -2.83
C THR A 86 -2.36 10.94 -3.33
N ALA A 87 -2.46 12.15 -2.77
CA ALA A 87 -3.35 13.19 -3.27
C ALA A 87 -2.81 13.87 -4.53
N ARG A 88 -1.55 13.62 -4.90
CA ARG A 88 -0.91 14.20 -6.07
C ARG A 88 -0.94 13.22 -7.24
N ALA A 89 -1.55 13.66 -8.34
CA ALA A 89 -1.83 12.80 -9.49
C ALA A 89 -1.14 13.26 -10.79
N GLN A 90 -0.09 14.08 -10.70
CA GLN A 90 0.64 14.51 -11.88
C GLN A 90 1.40 13.34 -12.49
N THR A 91 1.38 13.26 -13.81
CA THR A 91 2.02 12.16 -14.54
C THR A 91 3.50 11.97 -14.20
N SER A 92 4.23 13.10 -14.08
CA SER A 92 5.65 13.05 -13.75
C SER A 92 5.91 12.44 -12.36
N GLU A 93 5.06 12.74 -11.39
CA GLU A 93 5.18 12.17 -10.04
C GLU A 93 4.86 10.67 -10.04
N MET A 94 3.82 10.26 -10.77
CA MET A 94 3.45 8.86 -10.90
C MET A 94 4.57 8.04 -11.56
N ASP A 95 5.21 8.60 -12.58
CA ASP A 95 6.35 7.96 -13.25
C ASP A 95 7.54 7.81 -12.28
N GLN A 96 7.80 8.82 -11.44
CA GLN A 96 8.83 8.74 -10.41
C GLN A 96 8.56 7.61 -9.41
N TYR A 97 7.31 7.48 -8.96
CA TYR A 97 6.96 6.43 -8.01
C TYR A 97 7.15 5.04 -8.60
N ARG A 98 6.78 4.85 -9.86
CA ARG A 98 7.01 3.58 -10.56
C ARG A 98 8.51 3.30 -10.73
N ALA A 99 9.29 4.34 -11.03
CA ALA A 99 10.74 4.23 -11.15
C ALA A 99 11.41 3.82 -9.83
N LEU A 100 10.81 4.16 -8.69
CA LEU A 100 11.30 3.74 -7.37
C LEU A 100 10.95 2.28 -7.05
N GLY A 101 10.20 1.62 -7.90
CA GLY A 101 9.83 0.21 -7.71
C GLY A 101 8.41 -0.02 -7.24
N ALA A 102 7.56 1.02 -7.21
CA ALA A 102 6.15 0.84 -6.93
C ALA A 102 5.46 0.17 -8.12
N LEU A 103 4.51 -0.71 -7.82
CA LEU A 103 3.69 -1.35 -8.84
C LEU A 103 2.82 -0.34 -9.56
N ASP A 104 2.17 0.53 -8.82
CA ASP A 104 1.31 1.58 -9.34
C ASP A 104 0.99 2.61 -8.26
N VAL A 105 0.07 3.52 -8.57
CA VAL A 105 -0.37 4.61 -7.69
C VAL A 105 -1.89 4.66 -7.68
N ILE A 106 -2.46 4.81 -6.49
CA ILE A 106 -3.89 5.11 -6.31
C ILE A 106 -4.01 6.54 -5.81
N VAL A 107 -4.81 7.34 -6.50
CA VAL A 107 -4.99 8.75 -6.18
C VAL A 107 -6.05 8.93 -5.09
N LYS A 108 -5.75 9.76 -4.10
CA LYS A 108 -6.71 10.15 -3.06
C LYS A 108 -7.43 11.45 -3.48
N PRO A 109 -8.71 11.61 -3.16
CA PRO A 109 -9.56 10.61 -2.52
C PRO A 109 -9.93 9.48 -3.48
N PHE A 110 -9.83 8.25 -3.02
CA PHE A 110 -10.23 7.10 -3.81
C PHE A 110 -11.74 6.84 -3.65
N ASP A 111 -12.32 6.08 -4.59
CA ASP A 111 -13.71 5.66 -4.50
C ASP A 111 -13.80 4.47 -3.52
N PRO A 112 -14.49 4.64 -2.36
CA PRO A 112 -14.58 3.55 -1.39
C PRO A 112 -15.27 2.30 -1.93
N MET A 113 -16.11 2.43 -2.95
CA MET A 113 -16.86 1.30 -3.51
C MET A 113 -16.01 0.48 -4.48
N THR A 114 -14.89 1.02 -4.98
CA THR A 114 -14.09 0.34 -6.00
C THR A 114 -12.67 0.02 -5.55
N LEU A 115 -12.24 0.47 -4.38
CA LEU A 115 -10.85 0.30 -3.94
C LEU A 115 -10.41 -1.17 -3.96
N ALA A 116 -11.22 -2.07 -3.40
CA ALA A 116 -10.89 -3.50 -3.37
C ALA A 116 -10.69 -4.06 -4.78
N LYS A 117 -11.61 -3.74 -5.67
CA LYS A 117 -11.54 -4.15 -7.08
C LYS A 117 -10.31 -3.57 -7.77
N ASP A 118 -10.01 -2.30 -7.51
CA ASP A 118 -8.87 -1.63 -8.12
C ASP A 118 -7.54 -2.27 -7.67
N VAL A 119 -7.41 -2.59 -6.40
CA VAL A 119 -6.21 -3.27 -5.87
C VAL A 119 -6.01 -4.62 -6.56
N ARG A 120 -7.08 -5.43 -6.67
CA ARG A 120 -6.98 -6.72 -7.36
C ARG A 120 -6.63 -6.57 -8.82
N ALA A 121 -7.20 -5.57 -9.50
CA ALA A 121 -6.91 -5.32 -10.91
C ALA A 121 -5.44 -4.94 -11.14
N LEU A 122 -4.89 -4.10 -10.27
CA LEU A 122 -3.48 -3.70 -10.35
C LEU A 122 -2.55 -4.89 -10.11
N LEU A 123 -2.85 -5.73 -9.14
CA LEU A 123 -2.07 -6.94 -8.87
C LEU A 123 -2.12 -7.92 -10.04
N ALA A 124 -3.28 -8.09 -10.66
CA ALA A 124 -3.45 -9.02 -11.77
C ALA A 124 -2.62 -8.59 -12.99
N ARG A 125 -2.48 -7.28 -13.23
CA ARG A 125 -1.67 -6.78 -14.35
C ARG A 125 -0.18 -6.97 -14.14
N ALA A 126 0.27 -7.14 -12.90
CA ALA A 126 1.68 -7.32 -12.57
C ALA A 126 2.17 -8.77 -12.76
N ARG A 127 1.25 -9.67 -12.99
CA ARG A 127 1.56 -11.11 -13.10
C ARG A 127 1.64 -11.60 -14.54
#